data_8bcda407b5651db3474021dce82f3dde
#
_entry.id   8bcda407b5651db3474021dce82f3dde
#
_cell.length_a   1.000
_cell.length_b   1.000
_cell.length_c   1.000
_cell.angle_alpha   90.00
_cell.angle_beta   90.00
_cell.angle_gamma   90.00
#
_symmetry.space_group_name_H-M   'P 1'
#
loop_
_entity.id
_entity.type
_entity.pdbx_description
1 polymer ?
#
loop_
_entity_poly.entity_id
_entity_poly.type
_entity_poly.pdbx_seq_one_letter_code
_entity_poly.pdbx_strand_id
1 'polypeptide(L)'
;MVLDGVNWRESIARHKAAPQEALIRKTLAQYQALGYTYLRDGGDRWGAGALAAKLAPEYGIRYRTPVFPIYRKGHYGSFIGRGFETLDDFRALVSEVKTKGGHFIKIMISGLMDFNRYGVLTDEPMPDALIRELTNTVHGEGFSIMAHANGDAAVRGAILAGIDSVEHGAYLTDETLQMLADSKTVWVPTLVTIGNLIGDARFPEEATRPLLAYQMTAVRKAAEYGALIAPGSDAGAYRVFHGQGGLDELALLREALGENADEILARGTAEIEARF
;
A
#
# COMPACT_ATOMS: atom_id res chain seq x y z
N MET A 1 -0.18 3.27 -10.66
CA MET A 1 -0.21 3.44 -12.15
C MET A 1 0.42 4.74 -12.63
N VAL A 2 0.32 5.84 -11.88
CA VAL A 2 0.90 7.15 -12.27
C VAL A 2 2.41 7.25 -12.06
N LEU A 3 2.98 6.56 -11.08
CA LEU A 3 4.40 6.57 -10.75
C LEU A 3 5.14 5.46 -11.51
N ASP A 4 6.42 5.66 -11.85
CA ASP A 4 7.21 4.76 -12.72
C ASP A 4 8.41 4.09 -12.02
N GLY A 5 8.63 4.36 -10.73
CA GLY A 5 9.76 3.81 -9.99
C GLY A 5 11.10 4.54 -10.20
N VAL A 6 11.13 5.62 -10.98
CA VAL A 6 12.36 6.38 -11.29
C VAL A 6 12.29 7.79 -10.76
N ASN A 7 11.37 8.59 -11.27
CA ASN A 7 11.21 10.00 -10.90
C ASN A 7 9.73 10.35 -10.75
N TRP A 8 9.27 10.36 -9.52
CA TRP A 8 7.86 10.60 -9.22
C TRP A 8 7.34 11.97 -9.73
N ARG A 9 8.19 13.04 -9.75
CA ARG A 9 7.77 14.36 -10.23
C ARG A 9 7.53 14.36 -11.74
N GLU A 10 8.42 13.74 -12.51
CA GLU A 10 8.27 13.61 -13.96
C GLU A 10 7.11 12.67 -14.31
N SER A 11 6.97 11.56 -13.60
CA SER A 11 5.86 10.63 -13.77
C SER A 11 4.52 11.34 -13.60
N ILE A 12 4.35 12.07 -12.50
CA ILE A 12 3.15 12.88 -12.26
C ILE A 12 2.96 13.93 -13.34
N ALA A 13 4.03 14.62 -13.76
CA ALA A 13 3.93 15.66 -14.78
C ALA A 13 3.35 15.15 -16.11
N ARG A 14 3.65 13.90 -16.48
CA ARG A 14 3.11 13.25 -17.69
C ARG A 14 1.58 13.08 -17.63
N HIS A 15 1.01 12.91 -16.45
CA HIS A 15 -0.44 12.66 -16.26
C HIS A 15 -1.24 13.91 -15.85
N LYS A 16 -0.57 15.07 -15.59
CA LYS A 16 -1.24 16.29 -15.05
C LYS A 16 -2.37 16.82 -15.91
N ALA A 17 -2.19 16.86 -17.23
CA ALA A 17 -3.20 17.38 -18.16
C ALA A 17 -4.31 16.35 -18.40
N ALA A 18 -3.93 15.10 -18.60
CA ALA A 18 -4.81 13.95 -18.72
C ALA A 18 -4.01 12.66 -18.51
N PRO A 19 -4.64 11.57 -18.04
CA PRO A 19 -4.01 10.26 -17.99
C PRO A 19 -3.44 9.85 -19.36
N GLN A 20 -2.18 9.39 -19.38
CA GLN A 20 -1.52 8.97 -20.61
C GLN A 20 -1.87 7.52 -20.93
N GLU A 21 -2.91 7.31 -21.72
CA GLU A 21 -3.45 5.97 -22.03
C GLU A 21 -2.37 5.02 -22.59
N ALA A 22 -1.52 5.49 -23.49
CA ALA A 22 -0.46 4.66 -24.09
C ALA A 22 0.52 4.11 -23.03
N LEU A 23 0.88 4.90 -22.02
CA LEU A 23 1.74 4.45 -20.92
C LEU A 23 1.01 3.43 -20.04
N ILE A 24 -0.27 3.69 -19.74
CA ILE A 24 -1.11 2.78 -18.95
C ILE A 24 -1.24 1.43 -19.66
N ARG A 25 -1.56 1.43 -20.95
CA ARG A 25 -1.65 0.21 -21.78
C ARG A 25 -0.33 -0.57 -21.79
N LYS A 26 0.79 0.13 -21.95
CA LYS A 26 2.12 -0.49 -21.88
C LYS A 26 2.34 -1.18 -20.53
N THR A 27 1.98 -0.52 -19.44
CA THR A 27 2.13 -1.08 -18.09
C THR A 27 1.20 -2.28 -17.86
N LEU A 28 -0.06 -2.21 -18.31
CA LEU A 28 -0.99 -3.35 -18.23
C LEU A 28 -0.50 -4.55 -19.04
N ALA A 29 0.04 -4.33 -20.24
CA ALA A 29 0.64 -5.38 -21.05
C ALA A 29 1.86 -6.04 -20.36
N GLN A 30 2.68 -5.28 -19.62
CA GLN A 30 3.76 -5.84 -18.81
C GLN A 30 3.21 -6.76 -17.70
N TYR A 31 2.19 -6.33 -16.97
CA TYR A 31 1.56 -7.16 -15.94
C TYR A 31 0.96 -8.44 -16.54
N GLN A 32 0.25 -8.33 -17.69
CA GLN A 32 -0.30 -9.48 -18.40
C GLN A 32 0.81 -10.48 -18.81
N ALA A 33 1.89 -9.99 -19.40
CA ALA A 33 3.02 -10.82 -19.84
C ALA A 33 3.70 -11.57 -18.68
N LEU A 34 3.63 -11.04 -17.46
CA LEU A 34 4.13 -11.66 -16.23
C LEU A 34 3.07 -12.51 -15.50
N GLY A 35 1.88 -12.68 -16.09
CA GLY A 35 0.83 -13.56 -15.56
C GLY A 35 -0.01 -12.96 -14.43
N TYR A 36 0.01 -11.65 -14.22
CA TYR A 36 -0.85 -11.01 -13.23
C TYR A 36 -2.31 -11.00 -13.68
N THR A 37 -3.20 -11.47 -12.82
CA THR A 37 -4.66 -11.51 -13.05
C THR A 37 -5.45 -10.58 -12.12
N TYR A 38 -4.83 -10.13 -11.04
CA TYR A 38 -5.42 -9.21 -10.08
C TYR A 38 -4.43 -8.11 -9.70
N LEU A 39 -4.89 -6.86 -9.68
CA LEU A 39 -4.12 -5.70 -9.23
C LEU A 39 -4.99 -4.79 -8.36
N ARG A 40 -4.41 -4.30 -7.28
CA ARG A 40 -4.98 -3.28 -6.40
C ARG A 40 -4.00 -2.11 -6.33
N ASP A 41 -4.38 -0.93 -6.80
CA ASP A 41 -3.51 0.24 -6.79
C ASP A 41 -3.80 1.20 -5.62
N GLY A 42 -2.89 2.13 -5.35
CA GLY A 42 -3.06 3.14 -4.32
C GLY A 42 -3.86 4.37 -4.74
N GLY A 43 -4.25 4.46 -6.02
CA GLY A 43 -4.96 5.61 -6.58
C GLY A 43 -4.09 6.83 -6.86
N ASP A 44 -4.66 7.78 -7.57
CA ASP A 44 -4.05 9.08 -7.89
C ASP A 44 -5.11 10.13 -8.26
N ARG A 45 -4.85 11.41 -7.94
CA ARG A 45 -5.83 12.48 -8.21
C ARG A 45 -5.97 12.90 -9.68
N TRP A 46 -5.15 12.34 -10.59
CA TRP A 46 -5.17 12.65 -12.03
C TRP A 46 -5.98 11.64 -12.85
N GLY A 47 -6.39 10.52 -12.23
CA GLY A 47 -7.27 9.52 -12.81
C GLY A 47 -6.55 8.43 -13.62
N ALA A 48 -5.23 8.28 -13.51
CA ALA A 48 -4.51 7.20 -14.18
C ALA A 48 -4.94 5.82 -13.69
N GLY A 49 -5.10 5.63 -12.36
CA GLY A 49 -5.64 4.40 -11.79
C GLY A 49 -7.08 4.12 -12.22
N ALA A 50 -7.92 5.15 -12.30
CA ALA A 50 -9.30 5.00 -12.77
C ALA A 50 -9.38 4.62 -14.26
N LEU A 51 -8.49 5.17 -15.10
CA LEU A 51 -8.39 4.76 -16.51
C LEU A 51 -7.83 3.34 -16.64
N ALA A 52 -6.82 2.99 -15.83
CA ALA A 52 -6.29 1.63 -15.79
C ALA A 52 -7.36 0.60 -15.46
N ALA A 53 -8.23 0.88 -14.47
CA ALA A 53 -9.33 -0.01 -14.10
C ALA A 53 -10.32 -0.26 -15.27
N LYS A 54 -10.53 0.74 -16.14
CA LYS A 54 -11.36 0.60 -17.35
C LYS A 54 -10.71 -0.23 -18.45
N LEU A 55 -9.38 -0.12 -18.58
CA LEU A 55 -8.61 -0.78 -19.64
C LEU A 55 -8.16 -2.19 -19.25
N ALA A 56 -7.98 -2.47 -17.97
CA ALA A 56 -7.42 -3.72 -17.46
C ALA A 56 -8.15 -5.00 -17.92
N PRO A 57 -9.50 -5.02 -18.09
CA PRO A 57 -10.20 -6.19 -18.62
C PRO A 57 -9.71 -6.63 -20.01
N GLU A 58 -9.24 -5.70 -20.87
CA GLU A 58 -8.67 -6.02 -22.18
C GLU A 58 -7.38 -6.89 -22.08
N TYR A 59 -6.74 -6.89 -20.90
CA TYR A 59 -5.53 -7.62 -20.57
C TYR A 59 -5.80 -8.83 -19.65
N GLY A 60 -7.08 -9.17 -19.39
CA GLY A 60 -7.45 -10.26 -18.49
C GLY A 60 -7.17 -9.96 -17.00
N ILE A 61 -7.04 -8.69 -16.64
CA ILE A 61 -6.69 -8.25 -15.29
C ILE A 61 -7.92 -7.67 -14.58
N ARG A 62 -8.25 -8.21 -13.40
CA ARG A 62 -9.19 -7.59 -12.45
C ARG A 62 -8.44 -6.48 -11.69
N TYR A 63 -8.72 -5.24 -12.02
CA TYR A 63 -8.04 -4.08 -11.45
C TYR A 63 -8.94 -3.34 -10.46
N ARG A 64 -8.44 -3.10 -9.25
CA ARG A 64 -9.14 -2.38 -8.18
C ARG A 64 -8.43 -1.07 -7.87
N THR A 65 -9.20 0.02 -7.75
CA THR A 65 -8.65 1.35 -7.48
C THR A 65 -9.52 2.12 -6.48
N PRO A 66 -8.93 2.91 -5.57
CA PRO A 66 -9.64 3.84 -4.71
C PRO A 66 -9.92 5.19 -5.41
N VAL A 67 -9.65 5.29 -6.71
CA VAL A 67 -9.60 6.52 -7.51
C VAL A 67 -8.45 7.42 -7.08
N PHE A 68 -8.45 7.88 -5.84
CA PHE A 68 -7.36 8.66 -5.22
C PHE A 68 -7.22 8.29 -3.74
N PRO A 69 -5.99 8.37 -3.17
CA PRO A 69 -5.81 8.24 -1.73
C PRO A 69 -6.25 9.50 -1.01
N ILE A 70 -6.74 9.33 0.23
CA ILE A 70 -7.17 10.40 1.12
C ILE A 70 -6.13 10.60 2.23
N TYR A 71 -5.76 11.83 2.51
CA TYR A 71 -4.79 12.18 3.55
C TYR A 71 -5.27 13.37 4.39
N ARG A 72 -4.83 13.48 5.64
CA ARG A 72 -5.08 14.66 6.47
C ARG A 72 -4.19 15.81 6.00
N LYS A 73 -4.75 16.99 5.72
CA LYS A 73 -3.97 18.18 5.29
C LYS A 73 -2.89 18.51 6.31
N GLY A 74 -1.73 18.91 5.81
CA GLY A 74 -0.52 19.13 6.62
C GLY A 74 0.32 17.86 6.87
N HIS A 75 -0.17 16.68 6.50
CA HIS A 75 0.48 15.37 6.68
C HIS A 75 0.85 14.71 5.34
N TYR A 76 1.47 13.52 5.43
CA TYR A 76 1.89 12.75 4.27
C TYR A 76 0.73 12.39 3.33
N GLY A 77 0.98 12.46 2.00
CA GLY A 77 0.02 12.08 0.94
C GLY A 77 -0.31 13.20 -0.05
N SER A 78 0.08 14.45 0.22
CA SER A 78 -0.26 15.61 -0.61
C SER A 78 0.24 15.54 -2.06
N PHE A 79 1.30 14.78 -2.32
CA PHE A 79 1.90 14.66 -3.66
C PHE A 79 1.03 13.86 -4.64
N ILE A 80 0.12 13.00 -4.17
CA ILE A 80 -0.68 12.09 -5.00
C ILE A 80 -2.19 12.10 -4.66
N GLY A 81 -2.52 12.40 -3.39
CA GLY A 81 -3.86 12.27 -2.85
C GLY A 81 -4.70 13.55 -2.82
N ARG A 82 -5.87 13.43 -2.17
CA ARG A 82 -6.76 14.54 -1.83
C ARG A 82 -6.86 14.69 -0.32
N GLY A 83 -6.73 15.93 0.16
CA GLY A 83 -6.63 16.23 1.58
C GLY A 83 -7.95 16.67 2.22
N PHE A 84 -8.20 16.20 3.46
CA PHE A 84 -9.30 16.65 4.32
C PHE A 84 -8.76 17.41 5.55
N GLU A 85 -9.56 18.28 6.12
CA GLU A 85 -9.32 18.96 7.40
C GLU A 85 -10.37 18.54 8.43
N THR A 86 -11.62 18.47 8.01
CA THR A 86 -12.77 18.11 8.83
C THR A 86 -13.32 16.73 8.46
N LEU A 87 -14.12 16.14 9.34
CA LEU A 87 -14.79 14.88 9.04
C LEU A 87 -15.79 15.02 7.89
N ASP A 88 -16.41 16.19 7.73
CA ASP A 88 -17.32 16.45 6.61
C ASP A 88 -16.56 16.52 5.27
N ASP A 89 -15.35 17.10 5.24
CA ASP A 89 -14.49 17.01 4.06
C ASP A 89 -14.17 15.55 3.72
N PHE A 90 -13.85 14.73 4.74
CA PHE A 90 -13.57 13.32 4.55
C PHE A 90 -14.77 12.57 3.96
N ARG A 91 -15.97 12.77 4.52
CA ARG A 91 -17.22 12.18 4.01
C ARG A 91 -17.48 12.58 2.56
N ALA A 92 -17.25 13.85 2.22
CA ALA A 92 -17.37 14.34 0.85
C ALA A 92 -16.41 13.63 -0.11
N LEU A 93 -15.14 13.39 0.32
CA LEU A 93 -14.16 12.65 -0.48
C LEU A 93 -14.53 11.17 -0.65
N VAL A 94 -15.06 10.52 0.39
CA VAL A 94 -15.57 9.14 0.30
C VAL A 94 -16.75 9.07 -0.70
N SER A 95 -17.67 10.01 -0.63
CA SER A 95 -18.80 10.13 -1.59
C SER A 95 -18.29 10.35 -3.02
N GLU A 96 -17.25 11.16 -3.21
CA GLU A 96 -16.63 11.37 -4.51
C GLU A 96 -16.00 10.08 -5.07
N VAL A 97 -15.30 9.30 -4.25
CA VAL A 97 -14.76 7.98 -4.64
C VAL A 97 -15.89 7.08 -5.11
N LYS A 98 -17.00 7.01 -4.37
CA LYS A 98 -18.21 6.24 -4.71
C LYS A 98 -18.77 6.66 -6.06
N THR A 99 -18.97 7.95 -6.27
CA THR A 99 -19.51 8.52 -7.51
C THR A 99 -18.62 8.25 -8.72
N LYS A 100 -17.30 8.23 -8.52
CA LYS A 100 -16.32 7.95 -9.57
C LYS A 100 -16.10 6.45 -9.82
N GLY A 101 -16.82 5.57 -9.13
CA GLY A 101 -16.72 4.12 -9.30
C GLY A 101 -15.48 3.52 -8.66
N GLY A 102 -14.97 4.12 -7.58
CA GLY A 102 -13.91 3.53 -6.76
C GLY A 102 -14.38 2.24 -6.09
N HIS A 103 -13.47 1.34 -5.85
CA HIS A 103 -13.77 0.01 -5.32
C HIS A 103 -13.57 -0.09 -3.80
N PHE A 104 -12.72 0.76 -3.24
CA PHE A 104 -12.37 0.82 -1.81
C PHE A 104 -11.83 2.21 -1.47
N ILE A 105 -11.57 2.48 -0.21
CA ILE A 105 -10.95 3.74 0.24
C ILE A 105 -9.48 3.49 0.63
N LYS A 106 -8.57 4.31 0.10
CA LYS A 106 -7.16 4.37 0.54
C LYS A 106 -6.97 5.59 1.44
N ILE A 107 -6.39 5.38 2.63
CA ILE A 107 -6.03 6.47 3.55
C ILE A 107 -4.54 6.44 3.90
N MET A 108 -3.97 7.62 4.20
CA MET A 108 -2.63 7.78 4.73
C MET A 108 -2.72 8.13 6.21
N ILE A 109 -2.32 7.24 7.11
CA ILE A 109 -2.47 7.44 8.56
C ILE A 109 -1.15 7.69 9.29
N SER A 110 -0.02 7.62 8.59
CA SER A 110 1.32 7.96 9.09
C SER A 110 2.22 8.52 8.01
N GLY A 111 3.44 8.93 8.39
CA GLY A 111 4.51 9.25 7.45
C GLY A 111 5.21 8.02 6.87
N LEU A 112 6.26 8.30 6.10
CA LEU A 112 7.16 7.29 5.55
C LEU A 112 8.21 6.87 6.60
N MET A 113 8.85 5.73 6.37
CA MET A 113 10.15 5.43 6.96
C MET A 113 11.19 6.44 6.44
N ASP A 114 12.09 6.92 7.31
CA ASP A 114 13.27 7.66 6.88
C ASP A 114 14.37 6.65 6.49
N PHE A 115 14.56 6.46 5.19
CA PHE A 115 15.55 5.50 4.67
C PHE A 115 17.01 5.91 4.94
N ASN A 116 17.26 7.11 5.48
CA ASN A 116 18.60 7.55 5.90
C ASN A 116 18.82 7.37 7.40
N ARG A 117 17.76 7.18 8.19
CA ARG A 117 17.82 7.08 9.65
C ARG A 117 16.92 5.95 10.15
N TYR A 118 17.53 4.88 10.59
CA TYR A 118 16.81 3.74 11.15
C TYR A 118 15.92 4.14 12.35
N GLY A 119 14.71 3.63 12.41
CA GLY A 119 13.73 3.88 13.49
C GLY A 119 12.99 5.20 13.42
N VAL A 120 13.20 6.01 12.39
CA VAL A 120 12.58 7.34 12.26
C VAL A 120 11.48 7.34 11.21
N LEU A 121 10.36 7.99 11.53
CA LEU A 121 9.27 8.30 10.60
C LEU A 121 9.31 9.78 10.19
N THR A 122 8.86 10.08 8.98
CA THR A 122 8.87 11.44 8.42
C THR A 122 7.71 12.31 8.90
N ASP A 123 6.69 11.71 9.54
CA ASP A 123 5.50 12.40 10.03
C ASP A 123 4.86 11.60 11.17
N GLU A 124 4.16 12.27 12.08
CA GLU A 124 3.47 11.67 13.21
C GLU A 124 2.27 10.82 12.75
N PRO A 125 1.94 9.74 13.48
CA PRO A 125 0.75 8.96 13.21
C PRO A 125 -0.52 9.75 13.48
N MET A 126 -1.58 9.43 12.74
CA MET A 126 -2.92 9.96 12.99
C MET A 126 -3.43 9.46 14.36
N PRO A 127 -4.12 10.29 15.18
CA PRO A 127 -4.68 9.87 16.45
C PRO A 127 -5.67 8.69 16.31
N ASP A 128 -5.61 7.71 17.21
CA ASP A 128 -6.45 6.50 17.20
C ASP A 128 -7.96 6.81 17.13
N ALA A 129 -8.41 7.84 17.86
CA ALA A 129 -9.80 8.26 17.83
C ALA A 129 -10.25 8.69 16.43
N LEU A 130 -9.38 9.42 15.72
CA LEU A 130 -9.66 9.86 14.35
C LEU A 130 -9.63 8.65 13.39
N ILE A 131 -8.64 7.77 13.50
CA ILE A 131 -8.57 6.54 12.65
C ILE A 131 -9.87 5.75 12.79
N ARG A 132 -10.37 5.56 14.01
CA ARG A 132 -11.63 4.85 14.28
C ARG A 132 -12.84 5.55 13.66
N GLU A 133 -12.92 6.88 13.75
CA GLU A 133 -14.02 7.66 13.19
C GLU A 133 -14.04 7.60 11.66
N LEU A 134 -12.86 7.69 11.01
CA LEU A 134 -12.71 7.52 9.56
C LEU A 134 -13.09 6.10 9.13
N THR A 135 -12.63 5.08 9.86
CA THR A 135 -12.95 3.67 9.58
C THR A 135 -14.45 3.40 9.65
N ASN A 136 -15.11 3.86 10.73
CA ASN A 136 -16.55 3.72 10.88
C ASN A 136 -17.32 4.41 9.74
N THR A 137 -16.87 5.59 9.31
CA THR A 137 -17.47 6.33 8.19
C THR A 137 -17.37 5.51 6.90
N VAL A 138 -16.21 4.94 6.60
CA VAL A 138 -15.97 4.18 5.37
C VAL A 138 -16.74 2.87 5.36
N HIS A 139 -16.71 2.11 6.45
CA HIS A 139 -17.47 0.87 6.59
C HIS A 139 -18.98 1.11 6.54
N GLY A 140 -19.46 2.23 7.10
CA GLY A 140 -20.85 2.65 7.00
C GLY A 140 -21.32 2.94 5.56
N GLU A 141 -20.41 3.30 4.66
CA GLU A 141 -20.65 3.46 3.21
C GLU A 141 -20.46 2.16 2.42
N GLY A 142 -20.11 1.05 3.07
CA GLY A 142 -19.94 -0.27 2.46
C GLY A 142 -18.60 -0.47 1.75
N PHE A 143 -17.59 0.35 2.05
CA PHE A 143 -16.24 0.21 1.50
C PHE A 143 -15.28 -0.47 2.47
N SER A 144 -14.30 -1.18 1.94
CA SER A 144 -13.10 -1.61 2.66
C SER A 144 -12.04 -0.50 2.67
N ILE A 145 -11.10 -0.57 3.62
CA ILE A 145 -10.02 0.41 3.80
C ILE A 145 -8.65 -0.22 3.59
N MET A 146 -7.87 0.39 2.71
CA MET A 146 -6.44 0.18 2.52
C MET A 146 -5.68 1.33 3.19
N ALA A 147 -4.85 1.06 4.21
CA ALA A 147 -4.13 2.09 4.94
C ALA A 147 -2.62 2.05 4.70
N HIS A 148 -2.03 3.18 4.26
CA HIS A 148 -0.61 3.40 4.45
C HIS A 148 -0.36 3.66 5.94
N ALA A 149 0.42 2.79 6.58
CA ALA A 149 0.71 2.87 8.01
C ALA A 149 2.13 2.38 8.30
N ASN A 150 2.95 3.24 8.90
CA ASN A 150 4.28 2.90 9.42
C ASN A 150 4.37 3.28 10.89
N GLY A 151 5.17 2.53 11.63
CA GLY A 151 5.33 2.69 13.06
C GLY A 151 4.28 1.94 13.88
N ASP A 152 4.71 1.45 15.01
CA ASP A 152 3.92 0.59 15.91
C ASP A 152 2.56 1.23 16.27
N ALA A 153 2.58 2.50 16.69
CA ALA A 153 1.37 3.22 17.08
C ALA A 153 0.32 3.31 15.95
N ALA A 154 0.75 3.63 14.71
CA ALA A 154 -0.17 3.73 13.58
C ALA A 154 -0.80 2.39 13.24
N VAL A 155 -0.01 1.31 13.21
CA VAL A 155 -0.51 -0.04 12.87
C VAL A 155 -1.42 -0.57 13.97
N ARG A 156 -1.07 -0.37 15.24
CA ARG A 156 -1.95 -0.73 16.37
C ARG A 156 -3.27 0.02 16.31
N GLY A 157 -3.25 1.34 16.06
CA GLY A 157 -4.45 2.14 15.86
C GLY A 157 -5.32 1.64 14.71
N ALA A 158 -4.69 1.25 13.58
CA ALA A 158 -5.37 0.65 12.43
C ALA A 158 -6.07 -0.67 12.78
N ILE A 159 -5.38 -1.58 13.47
CA ILE A 159 -5.93 -2.88 13.91
C ILE A 159 -7.13 -2.65 14.85
N LEU A 160 -6.98 -1.81 15.87
CA LEU A 160 -8.05 -1.51 16.84
C LEU A 160 -9.27 -0.83 16.19
N ALA A 161 -9.06 -0.10 15.12
CA ALA A 161 -10.14 0.52 14.34
C ALA A 161 -10.81 -0.46 13.37
N GLY A 162 -10.21 -1.63 13.09
CA GLY A 162 -10.74 -2.62 12.17
C GLY A 162 -10.45 -2.31 10.69
N ILE A 163 -9.32 -1.67 10.40
CA ILE A 163 -8.87 -1.43 9.01
C ILE A 163 -8.63 -2.77 8.29
N ASP A 164 -9.06 -2.88 7.04
CA ASP A 164 -9.07 -4.14 6.29
C ASP A 164 -7.68 -4.56 5.80
N SER A 165 -6.83 -3.61 5.38
CA SER A 165 -5.43 -3.89 5.10
C SER A 165 -4.49 -2.77 5.51
N VAL A 166 -3.33 -3.15 6.05
CA VAL A 166 -2.21 -2.28 6.40
C VAL A 166 -1.09 -2.51 5.40
N GLU A 167 -0.65 -1.44 4.75
CA GLU A 167 0.47 -1.43 3.82
C GLU A 167 1.74 -0.96 4.55
N HIS A 168 2.87 -1.56 4.25
CA HIS A 168 4.21 -1.34 4.81
C HIS A 168 4.38 -1.88 6.25
N GLY A 169 3.88 -1.20 7.28
CA GLY A 169 3.94 -1.68 8.66
C GLY A 169 5.37 -1.79 9.18
N ALA A 170 6.18 -0.73 9.09
CA ALA A 170 7.53 -0.74 9.61
C ALA A 170 7.58 -0.56 11.14
N TYR A 171 8.62 -1.11 11.77
CA TYR A 171 8.95 -0.96 13.20
C TYR A 171 7.86 -1.46 14.17
N LEU A 172 7.29 -2.64 13.89
CA LEU A 172 6.25 -3.24 14.74
C LEU A 172 6.86 -3.99 15.92
N THR A 173 6.29 -3.81 17.11
CA THR A 173 6.61 -4.61 18.28
C THR A 173 6.00 -6.02 18.18
N ASP A 174 6.52 -6.96 18.96
CA ASP A 174 5.96 -8.33 19.05
C ASP A 174 4.49 -8.30 19.49
N GLU A 175 4.10 -7.36 20.37
CA GLU A 175 2.70 -7.15 20.76
C GLU A 175 1.82 -6.80 19.56
N THR A 176 2.24 -5.85 18.74
CA THR A 176 1.48 -5.45 17.53
C THR A 176 1.45 -6.57 16.47
N LEU A 177 2.52 -7.37 16.34
CA LEU A 177 2.51 -8.56 15.47
C LEU A 177 1.50 -9.61 15.96
N GLN A 178 1.39 -9.82 17.27
CA GLN A 178 0.35 -10.70 17.84
C GLN A 178 -1.06 -10.13 17.60
N MET A 179 -1.24 -8.81 17.78
CA MET A 179 -2.52 -8.17 17.48
C MET A 179 -2.94 -8.32 16.01
N LEU A 180 -1.98 -8.26 15.07
CA LEU A 180 -2.25 -8.56 13.65
C LEU A 180 -2.79 -9.99 13.49
N ALA A 181 -2.16 -10.96 14.15
CA ALA A 181 -2.58 -12.36 14.09
C ALA A 181 -3.99 -12.59 14.68
N ASP A 182 -4.32 -11.88 15.77
CA ASP A 182 -5.62 -11.97 16.44
C ASP A 182 -6.72 -11.14 15.73
N SER A 183 -6.36 -10.41 14.66
CA SER A 183 -7.27 -9.54 13.92
C SER A 183 -7.67 -10.13 12.56
N LYS A 184 -8.55 -9.41 11.86
CA LYS A 184 -8.86 -9.67 10.45
C LYS A 184 -8.07 -8.79 9.48
N THR A 185 -7.23 -7.89 9.99
CA THR A 185 -6.43 -6.98 9.17
C THR A 185 -5.40 -7.77 8.37
N VAL A 186 -5.36 -7.56 7.06
CA VAL A 186 -4.32 -8.18 6.21
C VAL A 186 -3.11 -7.26 6.18
N TRP A 187 -1.94 -7.79 6.45
CA TRP A 187 -0.68 -7.06 6.33
C TRP A 187 -0.04 -7.27 4.96
N VAL A 188 0.30 -6.17 4.29
CA VAL A 188 1.00 -6.13 2.99
C VAL A 188 2.34 -5.43 3.21
N PRO A 189 3.43 -6.16 3.52
CA PRO A 189 4.65 -5.57 4.07
C PRO A 189 5.49 -4.77 3.09
N THR A 190 5.34 -4.98 1.78
CA THR A 190 6.06 -4.25 0.72
C THR A 190 7.58 -4.21 0.92
N LEU A 191 8.19 -5.36 1.26
CA LEU A 191 9.62 -5.50 1.55
C LEU A 191 10.51 -4.95 0.44
N VAL A 192 10.05 -5.07 -0.80
CA VAL A 192 10.74 -4.62 -2.00
C VAL A 192 11.04 -3.12 -2.00
N THR A 193 10.22 -2.31 -1.31
CA THR A 193 10.46 -0.86 -1.18
C THR A 193 11.73 -0.53 -0.39
N ILE A 194 12.21 -1.47 0.42
CA ILE A 194 13.47 -1.39 1.13
C ILE A 194 14.54 -2.19 0.38
N GLY A 195 14.20 -3.42 -0.06
CA GLY A 195 15.14 -4.35 -0.69
C GLY A 195 15.81 -3.76 -1.93
N ASN A 196 15.04 -3.08 -2.78
CA ASN A 196 15.56 -2.47 -4.01
C ASN A 196 16.38 -1.19 -3.79
N LEU A 197 16.48 -0.67 -2.55
CA LEU A 197 17.36 0.43 -2.20
C LEU A 197 18.76 -0.03 -1.80
N ILE A 198 18.96 -1.32 -1.49
CA ILE A 198 20.27 -1.86 -1.10
C ILE A 198 21.20 -1.81 -2.31
N GLY A 199 22.40 -1.21 -2.12
CA GLY A 199 23.37 -0.97 -3.19
C GLY A 199 23.12 0.28 -4.03
N ASP A 200 22.04 1.03 -3.79
CA ASP A 200 21.82 2.33 -4.42
C ASP A 200 22.57 3.42 -3.66
N ALA A 201 23.49 4.13 -4.34
CA ALA A 201 24.34 5.15 -3.73
C ALA A 201 23.57 6.33 -3.08
N ARG A 202 22.28 6.44 -3.31
CA ARG A 202 21.41 7.45 -2.73
C ARG A 202 21.05 7.17 -1.26
N PHE A 203 21.12 5.89 -0.85
CA PHE A 203 20.72 5.46 0.49
C PHE A 203 21.86 4.70 1.18
N PRO A 204 22.16 5.00 2.45
CA PRO A 204 23.23 4.32 3.17
C PRO A 204 22.84 2.86 3.47
N GLU A 205 23.73 1.93 3.12
CA GLU A 205 23.49 0.49 3.37
C GLU A 205 23.40 0.16 4.87
N GLU A 206 24.09 0.91 5.70
CA GLU A 206 24.03 0.80 7.17
C GLU A 206 22.62 1.12 7.74
N ALA A 207 21.77 1.82 7.00
CA ALA A 207 20.37 2.06 7.36
C ALA A 207 19.42 1.06 6.68
N THR A 208 19.61 0.81 5.39
CA THR A 208 18.66 0.00 4.60
C THR A 208 18.77 -1.50 4.88
N ARG A 209 19.98 -2.06 5.05
CA ARG A 209 20.14 -3.50 5.35
C ARG A 209 19.55 -3.91 6.71
N PRO A 210 19.81 -3.22 7.83
CA PRO A 210 19.17 -3.54 9.10
C PRO A 210 17.66 -3.38 9.06
N LEU A 211 17.15 -2.37 8.32
CA LEU A 211 15.73 -2.16 8.15
C LEU A 211 15.05 -3.32 7.43
N LEU A 212 15.63 -3.80 6.31
CA LEU A 212 15.12 -4.97 5.60
C LEU A 212 15.15 -6.22 6.48
N ALA A 213 16.28 -6.48 7.14
CA ALA A 213 16.44 -7.64 8.02
C ALA A 213 15.43 -7.63 9.17
N TYR A 214 15.19 -6.46 9.76
CA TYR A 214 14.16 -6.26 10.78
C TYR A 214 12.76 -6.57 10.22
N GLN A 215 12.41 -6.00 9.07
CA GLN A 215 11.09 -6.16 8.47
C GLN A 215 10.84 -7.62 8.07
N MET A 216 11.82 -8.32 7.50
CA MET A 216 11.74 -9.76 7.18
C MET A 216 11.55 -10.61 8.45
N THR A 217 12.24 -10.26 9.55
CA THR A 217 12.06 -10.92 10.84
C THR A 217 10.66 -10.70 11.40
N ALA A 218 10.13 -9.48 11.30
CA ALA A 218 8.76 -9.15 11.71
C ALA A 218 7.72 -9.94 10.88
N VAL A 219 7.92 -10.05 9.55
CA VAL A 219 7.07 -10.84 8.67
C VAL A 219 7.05 -12.32 9.09
N ARG A 220 8.22 -12.92 9.38
CA ARG A 220 8.32 -14.30 9.85
C ARG A 220 7.56 -14.50 11.16
N LYS A 221 7.80 -13.65 12.16
CA LYS A 221 7.13 -13.72 13.46
C LYS A 221 5.61 -13.57 13.34
N ALA A 222 5.14 -12.61 12.53
CA ALA A 222 3.70 -12.43 12.29
C ALA A 222 3.06 -13.69 11.68
N ALA A 223 3.75 -14.33 10.75
CA ALA A 223 3.32 -15.59 10.16
C ALA A 223 3.27 -16.73 11.18
N GLU A 224 4.30 -16.83 12.05
CA GLU A 224 4.34 -17.82 13.16
C GLU A 224 3.17 -17.62 14.12
N TYR A 225 2.75 -16.38 14.38
CA TYR A 225 1.57 -16.05 15.18
C TYR A 225 0.24 -16.31 14.44
N GLY A 226 0.27 -16.51 13.10
CA GLY A 226 -0.91 -16.80 12.29
C GLY A 226 -1.52 -15.59 11.58
N ALA A 227 -0.82 -14.45 11.50
CA ALA A 227 -1.31 -13.27 10.82
C ALA A 227 -1.64 -13.51 9.33
N LEU A 228 -2.57 -12.72 8.80
CA LEU A 228 -2.90 -12.68 7.39
C LEU A 228 -1.86 -11.80 6.67
N ILE A 229 -1.04 -12.39 5.80
CA ILE A 229 0.00 -11.68 5.04
C ILE A 229 -0.26 -11.87 3.55
N ALA A 230 -0.30 -10.77 2.80
CA ALA A 230 -0.48 -10.81 1.35
C ALA A 230 0.66 -10.07 0.63
N PRO A 231 1.01 -10.48 -0.60
CA PRO A 231 2.03 -9.80 -1.39
C PRO A 231 1.50 -8.46 -1.93
N GLY A 232 2.39 -7.46 -2.00
CA GLY A 232 2.14 -6.18 -2.63
C GLY A 232 3.43 -5.40 -2.74
N SER A 233 3.71 -4.82 -3.90
CA SER A 233 5.03 -4.26 -4.20
C SER A 233 5.15 -2.76 -3.98
N ASP A 234 4.05 -2.02 -3.89
CA ASP A 234 4.06 -0.55 -4.01
C ASP A 234 4.76 -0.07 -5.29
N ALA A 235 4.48 -0.77 -6.43
CA ALA A 235 5.10 -0.45 -7.71
C ALA A 235 4.84 1.01 -8.12
N GLY A 236 5.92 1.69 -8.49
CA GLY A 236 5.97 3.14 -8.70
C GLY A 236 6.75 3.86 -7.60
N ALA A 237 6.97 3.26 -6.44
CA ALA A 237 7.98 3.71 -5.47
C ALA A 237 9.38 3.67 -6.12
N TYR A 238 10.32 4.48 -5.60
CA TYR A 238 11.65 4.55 -6.18
C TYR A 238 12.31 3.17 -6.25
N ARG A 239 12.81 2.77 -7.42
CA ARG A 239 13.40 1.46 -7.75
C ARG A 239 12.43 0.28 -7.76
N VAL A 240 11.14 0.51 -7.56
CA VAL A 240 10.11 -0.55 -7.64
C VAL A 240 9.33 -0.42 -8.96
N PHE A 241 9.71 -1.24 -9.94
CA PHE A 241 9.13 -1.18 -11.28
C PHE A 241 7.84 -1.98 -11.39
N HIS A 242 6.90 -1.51 -12.22
CA HIS A 242 5.67 -2.22 -12.51
C HIS A 242 5.94 -3.64 -13.04
N GLY A 243 5.20 -4.60 -12.51
CA GLY A 243 5.36 -6.02 -12.82
C GLY A 243 6.55 -6.63 -12.07
N GLN A 244 7.78 -6.20 -12.37
CA GLN A 244 8.99 -6.75 -11.75
C GLN A 244 8.99 -6.58 -10.23
N GLY A 245 8.57 -5.44 -9.71
CA GLY A 245 8.53 -5.21 -8.26
C GLY A 245 7.67 -6.24 -7.51
N GLY A 246 6.63 -6.78 -8.11
CA GLY A 246 5.86 -7.86 -7.48
C GLY A 246 6.60 -9.20 -7.45
N LEU A 247 7.43 -9.49 -8.46
CA LEU A 247 8.30 -10.67 -8.46
C LEU A 247 9.41 -10.53 -7.41
N ASP A 248 9.99 -9.34 -7.29
CA ASP A 248 11.01 -9.02 -6.30
C ASP A 248 10.43 -9.14 -4.87
N GLU A 249 9.22 -8.63 -4.65
CA GLU A 249 8.49 -8.78 -3.38
C GLU A 249 8.25 -10.25 -3.03
N LEU A 250 7.78 -11.06 -3.99
CA LEU A 250 7.56 -12.49 -3.77
C LEU A 250 8.85 -13.22 -3.39
N ALA A 251 9.98 -12.85 -4.00
CA ALA A 251 11.28 -13.43 -3.64
C ALA A 251 11.66 -13.12 -2.19
N LEU A 252 11.52 -11.86 -1.75
CA LEU A 252 11.80 -11.45 -0.37
C LEU A 252 10.83 -12.09 0.64
N LEU A 253 9.55 -12.18 0.30
CA LEU A 253 8.55 -12.84 1.15
C LEU A 253 8.84 -14.34 1.30
N ARG A 254 9.21 -15.03 0.22
CA ARG A 254 9.60 -16.45 0.28
C ARG A 254 10.85 -16.66 1.12
N GLU A 255 11.83 -15.77 1.02
CA GLU A 255 13.02 -15.79 1.88
C GLU A 255 12.65 -15.60 3.37
N ALA A 256 11.75 -14.65 3.66
CA ALA A 256 11.31 -14.36 5.02
C ALA A 256 10.47 -15.51 5.63
N LEU A 257 9.55 -16.09 4.86
CA LEU A 257 8.54 -17.06 5.31
C LEU A 257 8.97 -18.53 5.20
N GLY A 258 9.99 -18.83 4.38
CA GLY A 258 10.51 -20.19 4.20
C GLY A 258 9.55 -21.10 3.44
N GLU A 259 9.54 -22.39 3.79
CA GLU A 259 8.83 -23.45 3.04
C GLU A 259 7.31 -23.26 2.95
N ASN A 260 6.69 -22.62 3.92
CA ASN A 260 5.23 -22.40 3.95
C ASN A 260 4.80 -21.08 3.28
N ALA A 261 5.71 -20.37 2.61
CA ALA A 261 5.46 -19.03 2.05
C ALA A 261 4.23 -19.02 1.13
N ASP A 262 4.16 -19.94 0.18
CA ASP A 262 3.09 -19.94 -0.83
C ASP A 262 1.70 -20.19 -0.21
N GLU A 263 1.59 -21.02 0.83
CA GLU A 263 0.33 -21.26 1.55
C GLU A 263 -0.10 -20.02 2.35
N ILE A 264 0.84 -19.41 3.09
CA ILE A 264 0.59 -18.19 3.88
C ILE A 264 0.13 -17.06 2.97
N LEU A 265 0.84 -16.82 1.87
CA LEU A 265 0.54 -15.75 0.91
C LEU A 265 -0.76 -16.01 0.15
N ALA A 266 -1.08 -17.26 -0.20
CA ALA A 266 -2.35 -17.61 -0.84
C ALA A 266 -3.54 -17.28 0.07
N ARG A 267 -3.44 -17.57 1.40
CA ARG A 267 -4.48 -17.23 2.38
C ARG A 267 -4.69 -15.72 2.46
N GLY A 268 -3.61 -14.93 2.58
CA GLY A 268 -3.72 -13.47 2.63
C GLY A 268 -4.24 -12.86 1.33
N THR A 269 -3.80 -13.39 0.18
CA THR A 269 -4.29 -12.97 -1.14
C THR A 269 -5.79 -13.20 -1.29
N ALA A 270 -6.29 -14.38 -0.88
CA ALA A 270 -7.72 -14.69 -0.92
C ALA A 270 -8.55 -13.68 -0.10
N GLU A 271 -8.06 -13.27 1.08
CA GLU A 271 -8.71 -12.26 1.91
C GLU A 271 -8.71 -10.86 1.25
N ILE A 272 -7.60 -10.47 0.60
CA ILE A 272 -7.54 -9.23 -0.18
C ILE A 272 -8.54 -9.27 -1.33
N GLU A 273 -8.57 -10.35 -2.11
CA GLU A 273 -9.47 -10.47 -3.26
C GLU A 273 -10.96 -10.53 -2.90
N ALA A 274 -11.28 -11.04 -1.70
CA ALA A 274 -12.64 -11.12 -1.18
C ALA A 274 -13.16 -9.76 -0.68
N ARG A 275 -12.26 -8.90 -0.17
CA ARG A 275 -12.64 -7.61 0.46
C ARG A 275 -12.54 -6.42 -0.49
N PHE A 276 -11.65 -6.48 -1.47
CA PHE A 276 -11.33 -5.38 -2.38
C PHE A 276 -11.64 -5.75 -3.83
#